data_58ca790eafda39517daf4fd91bcffbd4
#
_entry.id   58ca790eafda39517daf4fd91bcffbd4
#
_cell.length_a   1.000
_cell.length_b   1.000
_cell.length_c   1.000
_cell.angle_alpha   90.00
_cell.angle_beta   90.00
_cell.angle_gamma   90.00
#
_symmetry.space_group_name_H-M   'P 1'
#
loop_
_entity.id
_entity.type
_entity.pdbx_description
1 polymer ?
#
loop_
_entity_poly.entity_id
_entity_poly.type
_entity_poly.pdbx_seq_one_letter_code
_entity_poly.pdbx_strand_id
1 'polypeptide(L)'
;MPNAGSPPRADIHALFGDIDIYLFDQLARGRVDHRRRVLDAGCGAGRNLRYFLAHDYDCHGIDRDSSAIAQLRREAESLGWGDADVRFVVGDVESLPWSDHTFDAVLSSAVLHFADSRRHFERMVAEMWRVLAPGGLLFARLASTIGLDGFGALAGRRVRLPDGSDRFVVDEAMLLELTARLGGHLADPLKTTNVQNQRAMTTWCVLKGDGIRTGS
;
A
#
# COMPACT_ATOMS: atom_id res chain seq x y z
N MET A 1 49.48 -9.24 -12.33
CA MET A 1 48.22 -9.66 -11.74
C MET A 1 47.19 -8.60 -12.14
N PRO A 2 46.21 -8.88 -13.04
CA PRO A 2 45.18 -7.90 -13.33
C PRO A 2 44.30 -7.75 -12.09
N ASN A 3 44.11 -6.50 -11.70
CA ASN A 3 43.23 -6.08 -10.61
C ASN A 3 41.79 -6.51 -10.93
N ALA A 4 41.22 -7.42 -10.17
CA ALA A 4 39.81 -7.78 -10.30
C ALA A 4 38.99 -6.53 -10.02
N GLY A 5 38.44 -5.92 -11.06
CA GLY A 5 37.61 -4.73 -10.95
C GLY A 5 36.49 -4.96 -9.93
N SER A 6 36.28 -3.98 -9.04
CA SER A 6 35.13 -4.00 -8.13
C SER A 6 33.87 -4.27 -8.95
N PRO A 7 32.94 -5.09 -8.47
CA PRO A 7 31.67 -5.32 -9.17
C PRO A 7 31.01 -3.97 -9.45
N PRO A 8 30.32 -3.82 -10.60
CA PRO A 8 29.63 -2.58 -10.92
C PRO A 8 28.69 -2.22 -9.77
N ARG A 9 28.73 -0.95 -9.31
CA ARG A 9 27.80 -0.47 -8.30
C ARG A 9 26.40 -0.64 -8.84
N ALA A 10 25.55 -1.38 -8.12
CA ALA A 10 24.14 -1.46 -8.46
C ALA A 10 23.53 -0.04 -8.40
N ASP A 11 22.87 0.38 -9.46
CA ASP A 11 22.09 1.61 -9.45
C ASP A 11 20.79 1.32 -8.69
N ILE A 12 20.71 1.79 -7.45
CA ILE A 12 19.54 1.59 -6.57
C ILE A 12 18.28 2.19 -7.18
N HIS A 13 18.39 3.34 -7.87
CA HIS A 13 17.23 3.94 -8.52
C HIS A 13 16.76 3.10 -9.72
N ALA A 14 17.68 2.52 -10.48
CA ALA A 14 17.31 1.59 -11.56
C ALA A 14 16.63 0.33 -11.03
N LEU A 15 17.00 -0.16 -9.82
CA LEU A 15 16.41 -1.34 -9.20
C LEU A 15 15.03 -1.08 -8.59
N PHE A 16 14.87 0.02 -7.87
CA PHE A 16 13.70 0.26 -7.02
C PHE A 16 12.82 1.43 -7.50
N GLY A 17 13.33 2.27 -8.41
CA GLY A 17 12.62 3.48 -8.86
C GLY A 17 12.29 4.40 -7.69
N ASP A 18 11.06 4.96 -7.74
CA ASP A 18 10.51 5.86 -6.72
C ASP A 18 9.61 5.11 -5.71
N ILE A 19 9.93 3.85 -5.40
CA ILE A 19 9.18 3.04 -4.44
C ILE A 19 9.03 3.79 -3.10
N ASP A 20 7.90 3.61 -2.43
CA ASP A 20 7.72 4.12 -1.07
C ASP A 20 8.77 3.48 -0.14
N ILE A 21 9.54 4.32 0.56
CA ILE A 21 10.65 3.84 1.40
C ILE A 21 10.20 2.90 2.53
N TYR A 22 8.97 3.06 3.02
CA TYR A 22 8.43 2.18 4.06
C TYR A 22 7.92 0.86 3.48
N LEU A 23 7.52 0.84 2.20
CA LEU A 23 7.28 -0.39 1.48
C LEU A 23 8.59 -1.12 1.20
N PHE A 24 9.64 -0.40 0.82
CA PHE A 24 10.97 -0.96 0.69
C PHE A 24 11.46 -1.62 1.99
N ASP A 25 11.21 -1.01 3.16
CA ASP A 25 11.49 -1.63 4.47
C ASP A 25 10.77 -2.98 4.64
N GLN A 26 9.52 -3.12 4.16
CA GLN A 26 8.79 -4.39 4.23
C GLN A 26 9.38 -5.46 3.29
N LEU A 27 9.84 -5.06 2.11
CA LEU A 27 10.58 -5.96 1.20
C LEU A 27 11.91 -6.41 1.83
N ALA A 28 12.68 -5.47 2.36
CA ALA A 28 13.97 -5.77 3.00
C ALA A 28 13.84 -6.71 4.21
N ARG A 29 12.68 -6.71 4.88
CA ARG A 29 12.35 -7.62 5.99
C ARG A 29 11.82 -8.98 5.51
N GLY A 30 11.67 -9.19 4.19
CA GLY A 30 11.13 -10.43 3.62
C GLY A 30 9.64 -10.65 3.88
N ARG A 31 8.87 -9.60 4.22
CA ARG A 31 7.43 -9.71 4.47
C ARG A 31 6.61 -9.80 3.17
N VAL A 32 7.17 -9.30 2.08
CA VAL A 32 6.63 -9.42 0.73
C VAL A 32 7.69 -10.08 -0.13
N ASP A 33 7.71 -11.40 -0.17
CA ASP A 33 8.63 -12.17 -0.98
C ASP A 33 8.03 -12.48 -2.38
N HIS A 34 8.87 -12.98 -3.31
CA HIS A 34 8.50 -13.25 -4.70
C HIS A 34 7.43 -14.34 -4.89
N ARG A 35 7.11 -15.13 -3.85
CA ARG A 35 6.06 -16.15 -3.88
C ARG A 35 4.68 -15.58 -3.53
N ARG A 36 4.62 -14.33 -3.15
CA ARG A 36 3.38 -13.69 -2.73
C ARG A 36 2.69 -13.00 -3.89
N ARG A 37 1.38 -13.17 -3.95
CA ARG A 37 0.52 -12.39 -4.83
C ARG A 37 0.24 -11.03 -4.21
N VAL A 38 0.58 -9.98 -4.95
CA VAL A 38 0.56 -8.60 -4.47
C VAL A 38 -0.51 -7.79 -5.21
N LEU A 39 -1.32 -7.04 -4.47
CA LEU A 39 -2.22 -6.01 -5.01
C LEU A 39 -1.73 -4.63 -4.58
N ASP A 40 -1.58 -3.70 -5.50
CA ASP A 40 -1.47 -2.26 -5.20
C ASP A 40 -2.83 -1.59 -5.46
N ALA A 41 -3.54 -1.27 -4.37
CA ALA A 41 -4.86 -0.66 -4.38
C ALA A 41 -4.72 0.87 -4.42
N GLY A 42 -4.96 1.46 -5.59
CA GLY A 42 -4.66 2.84 -5.94
C GLY A 42 -3.23 2.97 -6.48
N CYS A 43 -2.89 2.10 -7.45
CA CYS A 43 -1.53 1.94 -7.95
C CYS A 43 -1.03 3.13 -8.80
N GLY A 44 -1.93 4.00 -9.29
CA GLY A 44 -1.57 5.02 -10.26
C GLY A 44 -0.84 4.43 -11.46
N ALA A 45 0.24 5.08 -11.89
CA ALA A 45 1.11 4.60 -12.97
C ALA A 45 2.15 3.56 -12.51
N GLY A 46 1.94 2.90 -11.36
CA GLY A 46 2.77 1.77 -10.93
C GLY A 46 4.07 2.12 -10.20
N ARG A 47 4.17 3.30 -9.59
CA ARG A 47 5.39 3.72 -8.86
C ARG A 47 5.91 2.65 -7.90
N ASN A 48 5.04 2.02 -7.14
CA ASN A 48 5.40 0.97 -6.20
C ASN A 48 5.54 -0.41 -6.86
N LEU A 49 4.98 -0.61 -8.05
CA LEU A 49 4.95 -1.90 -8.74
C LEU A 49 6.17 -2.17 -9.62
N ARG A 50 6.97 -1.15 -9.98
CA ARG A 50 8.13 -1.30 -10.88
C ARG A 50 9.11 -2.38 -10.44
N TYR A 51 9.46 -2.38 -9.16
CA TYR A 51 10.33 -3.42 -8.60
C TYR A 51 9.70 -4.81 -8.74
N PHE A 52 8.41 -4.95 -8.43
CA PHE A 52 7.69 -6.21 -8.51
C PHE A 52 7.61 -6.72 -9.95
N LEU A 53 7.30 -5.84 -10.91
CA LEU A 53 7.26 -6.17 -12.33
C LEU A 53 8.60 -6.64 -12.88
N ALA A 54 9.69 -5.96 -12.51
CA ALA A 54 11.03 -6.27 -12.98
C ALA A 54 11.61 -7.57 -12.37
N HIS A 55 10.99 -8.11 -11.30
CA HIS A 55 11.47 -9.29 -10.58
C HIS A 55 10.41 -10.41 -10.53
N ASP A 56 9.50 -10.44 -11.52
CA ASP A 56 8.53 -11.52 -11.75
C ASP A 56 7.62 -11.84 -10.54
N TYR A 57 7.27 -10.84 -9.73
CA TYR A 57 6.26 -11.01 -8.69
C TYR A 57 4.87 -11.14 -9.32
N ASP A 58 4.01 -12.01 -8.78
CA ASP A 58 2.60 -12.05 -9.16
C ASP A 58 1.87 -10.80 -8.63
N CYS A 59 1.96 -9.68 -9.39
CA CYS A 59 1.43 -8.39 -8.98
C CYS A 59 0.25 -7.93 -9.82
N HIS A 60 -0.66 -7.24 -9.14
CA HIS A 60 -1.90 -6.68 -9.67
C HIS A 60 -2.05 -5.23 -9.21
N GLY A 61 -2.84 -4.46 -9.94
CA GLY A 61 -3.10 -3.07 -9.57
C GLY A 61 -4.48 -2.60 -9.98
N ILE A 62 -5.01 -1.67 -9.22
CA ILE A 62 -6.27 -0.99 -9.53
C ILE A 62 -6.12 0.51 -9.27
N ASP A 63 -6.63 1.32 -10.18
CA ASP A 63 -6.74 2.77 -9.98
C ASP A 63 -7.93 3.30 -10.78
N ARG A 64 -8.52 4.40 -10.31
CA ARG A 64 -9.60 5.08 -11.02
C ARG A 64 -9.13 5.90 -12.23
N ASP A 65 -7.85 6.25 -12.27
CA ASP A 65 -7.25 6.98 -13.39
C ASP A 65 -6.91 6.03 -14.53
N SER A 66 -7.76 6.04 -15.56
CA SER A 66 -7.59 5.21 -16.76
C SER A 66 -6.30 5.52 -17.53
N SER A 67 -5.81 6.76 -17.47
CA SER A 67 -4.56 7.17 -18.15
C SER A 67 -3.34 6.58 -17.44
N ALA A 68 -3.34 6.57 -16.11
CA ALA A 68 -2.32 5.95 -15.29
C ALA A 68 -2.28 4.42 -15.49
N ILE A 69 -3.44 3.76 -15.50
CA ILE A 69 -3.53 2.31 -15.79
C ILE A 69 -3.04 1.99 -17.19
N ALA A 70 -3.40 2.79 -18.20
CA ALA A 70 -2.91 2.58 -19.56
C ALA A 70 -1.38 2.74 -19.67
N GLN A 71 -0.79 3.64 -18.89
CA GLN A 71 0.67 3.77 -18.80
C GLN A 71 1.30 2.55 -18.13
N LEU A 72 0.76 2.09 -17.01
CA LEU A 72 1.24 0.90 -16.28
C LEU A 72 1.19 -0.35 -17.14
N ARG A 73 0.08 -0.57 -17.90
CA ARG A 73 -0.06 -1.70 -18.82
C ARG A 73 1.06 -1.70 -19.89
N ARG A 74 1.31 -0.54 -20.54
CA ARG A 74 2.40 -0.42 -21.52
C ARG A 74 3.77 -0.73 -20.91
N GLU A 75 4.03 -0.29 -19.69
CA GLU A 75 5.27 -0.59 -18.98
C GLU A 75 5.39 -2.10 -18.71
N ALA A 76 4.33 -2.74 -18.21
CA ALA A 76 4.29 -4.18 -17.98
C ALA A 76 4.47 -4.99 -19.28
N GLU A 77 3.78 -4.63 -20.34
CA GLU A 77 3.93 -5.24 -21.67
C GLU A 77 5.36 -5.14 -22.20
N SER A 78 6.04 -4.00 -22.00
CA SER A 78 7.44 -3.79 -22.38
C SER A 78 8.42 -4.71 -21.61
N LEU A 79 8.00 -5.18 -20.42
CA LEU A 79 8.72 -6.15 -19.61
C LEU A 79 8.30 -7.60 -19.88
N GLY A 80 7.42 -7.83 -20.88
CA GLY A 80 7.00 -9.17 -21.32
C GLY A 80 5.73 -9.70 -20.66
N TRP A 81 4.98 -8.88 -19.94
CA TRP A 81 3.72 -9.27 -19.29
C TRP A 81 2.57 -9.28 -20.31
N GLY A 82 2.21 -10.46 -20.84
CA GLY A 82 1.18 -10.60 -21.88
C GLY A 82 -0.27 -10.47 -21.36
N ASP A 83 -0.47 -10.47 -20.04
CA ASP A 83 -1.78 -10.40 -19.35
C ASP A 83 -1.96 -9.09 -18.56
N ALA A 84 -1.24 -8.02 -18.94
CA ALA A 84 -1.26 -6.73 -18.26
C ALA A 84 -2.67 -6.10 -18.19
N ASP A 85 -3.54 -6.37 -19.15
CA ASP A 85 -4.90 -5.86 -19.21
C ASP A 85 -5.85 -6.45 -18.15
N VAL A 86 -5.60 -7.70 -17.72
CA VAL A 86 -6.36 -8.35 -16.65
C VAL A 86 -5.74 -8.13 -15.26
N ARG A 87 -4.44 -7.85 -15.21
CA ARG A 87 -3.74 -7.58 -13.94
C ARG A 87 -3.92 -6.17 -13.46
N PHE A 88 -3.90 -5.19 -14.37
CA PHE A 88 -4.00 -3.77 -14.06
C PHE A 88 -5.31 -3.21 -14.58
N VAL A 89 -6.23 -2.94 -13.65
CA VAL A 89 -7.61 -2.62 -14.00
C VAL A 89 -8.01 -1.21 -13.59
N VAL A 90 -8.88 -0.59 -14.39
CA VAL A 90 -9.51 0.67 -14.01
C VAL A 90 -10.67 0.37 -13.08
N GLY A 91 -10.68 0.97 -11.89
CA GLY A 91 -11.74 0.75 -10.91
C GLY A 91 -11.53 1.50 -9.60
N ASP A 92 -12.47 1.30 -8.69
CA ASP A 92 -12.44 1.93 -7.37
C ASP A 92 -12.00 0.94 -6.29
N VAL A 93 -11.19 1.43 -5.34
CA VAL A 93 -10.69 0.61 -4.23
C VAL A 93 -11.77 0.24 -3.20
N GLU A 94 -12.95 0.85 -3.26
CA GLU A 94 -14.08 0.45 -2.44
C GLU A 94 -14.94 -0.67 -3.06
N SER A 95 -14.55 -1.19 -4.25
CA SER A 95 -15.20 -2.29 -4.93
C SER A 95 -14.19 -3.06 -5.78
N LEU A 96 -13.40 -3.91 -5.13
CA LEU A 96 -12.34 -4.66 -5.77
C LEU A 96 -12.88 -5.85 -6.56
N PRO A 97 -12.49 -6.05 -7.84
CA PRO A 97 -13.08 -7.09 -8.71
C PRO A 97 -12.54 -8.51 -8.42
N TRP A 98 -11.73 -8.68 -7.40
CA TRP A 98 -11.15 -9.97 -7.03
C TRP A 98 -11.94 -10.65 -5.91
N SER A 99 -11.86 -11.98 -5.88
CA SER A 99 -12.48 -12.80 -4.85
C SER A 99 -11.82 -12.60 -3.48
N ASP A 100 -12.51 -13.04 -2.43
CA ASP A 100 -11.97 -13.05 -1.07
C ASP A 100 -10.65 -13.84 -1.02
N HIS A 101 -9.72 -13.38 -0.19
CA HIS A 101 -8.46 -14.09 0.09
C HIS A 101 -7.58 -14.37 -1.14
N THR A 102 -7.64 -13.48 -2.14
CA THR A 102 -6.87 -13.63 -3.39
C THR A 102 -5.40 -13.26 -3.23
N PHE A 103 -5.08 -12.27 -2.38
CA PHE A 103 -3.74 -11.67 -2.29
C PHE A 103 -3.07 -11.95 -0.94
N ASP A 104 -1.76 -12.20 -0.97
CA ASP A 104 -0.93 -12.37 0.22
C ASP A 104 -0.44 -11.02 0.78
N ALA A 105 -0.39 -10.00 -0.08
CA ALA A 105 -0.09 -8.64 0.32
C ALA A 105 -0.99 -7.64 -0.42
N VAL A 106 -1.55 -6.67 0.30
CA VAL A 106 -2.32 -5.55 -0.25
C VAL A 106 -1.63 -4.27 0.15
N LEU A 107 -1.26 -3.48 -0.85
CA LEU A 107 -0.57 -2.19 -0.71
C LEU A 107 -1.57 -1.06 -0.91
N SER A 108 -1.43 0.03 -0.16
CA SER A 108 -2.23 1.25 -0.31
C SER A 108 -1.40 2.46 0.12
N SER A 109 -0.55 2.96 -0.79
CA SER A 109 0.32 4.10 -0.49
C SER A 109 -0.29 5.40 -1.00
N ALA A 110 -0.64 6.30 -0.08
CA ALA A 110 -1.20 7.61 -0.37
C ALA A 110 -2.58 7.58 -1.08
N VAL A 111 -3.44 6.63 -0.71
CA VAL A 111 -4.78 6.42 -1.30
C VAL A 111 -5.89 6.65 -0.28
N LEU A 112 -5.83 6.00 0.87
CA LEU A 112 -6.88 6.03 1.90
C LEU A 112 -7.19 7.45 2.40
N HIS A 113 -6.25 8.37 2.31
CA HIS A 113 -6.46 9.76 2.70
C HIS A 113 -7.29 10.60 1.69
N PHE A 114 -7.71 9.99 0.58
CA PHE A 114 -8.68 10.59 -0.34
C PHE A 114 -10.13 10.25 0.02
N ALA A 115 -10.36 9.46 1.06
CA ALA A 115 -11.71 9.19 1.54
C ALA A 115 -12.48 10.49 1.85
N ASP A 116 -13.78 10.51 1.53
CA ASP A 116 -14.65 11.67 1.77
C ASP A 116 -15.21 11.69 3.20
N SER A 117 -15.27 10.52 3.83
CA SER A 117 -15.84 10.33 5.17
C SER A 117 -15.23 9.10 5.84
N ARG A 118 -15.45 8.97 7.18
CA ARG A 118 -15.07 7.76 7.92
C ARG A 118 -15.70 6.50 7.32
N ARG A 119 -16.97 6.56 6.93
CA ARG A 119 -17.65 5.42 6.29
C ARG A 119 -17.01 5.02 4.96
N HIS A 120 -16.62 6.00 4.13
CA HIS A 120 -15.90 5.74 2.87
C HIS A 120 -14.54 5.11 3.15
N PHE A 121 -13.76 5.68 4.06
CA PHE A 121 -12.47 5.13 4.50
C PHE A 121 -12.60 3.67 4.96
N GLU A 122 -13.58 3.37 5.80
CA GLU A 122 -13.81 2.02 6.32
C GLU A 122 -14.23 1.03 5.23
N ARG A 123 -15.01 1.47 4.20
CA ARG A 123 -15.32 0.61 3.04
C ARG A 123 -14.08 0.27 2.22
N MET A 124 -13.24 1.27 1.93
CA MET A 124 -11.98 1.03 1.22
C MET A 124 -11.10 0.01 1.96
N VAL A 125 -10.94 0.18 3.27
CA VAL A 125 -10.17 -0.75 4.10
C VAL A 125 -10.82 -2.14 4.14
N ALA A 126 -12.15 -2.24 4.24
CA ALA A 126 -12.88 -3.49 4.28
C ALA A 126 -12.69 -4.30 2.99
N GLU A 127 -12.71 -3.65 1.82
CA GLU A 127 -12.46 -4.32 0.53
C GLU A 127 -11.01 -4.83 0.42
N MET A 128 -10.03 -4.01 0.82
CA MET A 128 -8.63 -4.44 0.89
C MET A 128 -8.45 -5.64 1.83
N TRP A 129 -9.14 -5.62 2.97
CA TRP A 129 -9.12 -6.72 3.94
C TRP A 129 -9.83 -7.97 3.44
N ARG A 130 -10.92 -7.82 2.70
CA ARG A 130 -11.66 -8.93 2.10
C ARG A 130 -10.79 -9.74 1.15
N VAL A 131 -10.11 -9.06 0.23
CA VAL A 131 -9.25 -9.71 -0.76
C VAL A 131 -7.91 -10.20 -0.21
N LEU A 132 -7.51 -9.76 0.99
CA LEU A 132 -6.30 -10.20 1.65
C LEU A 132 -6.51 -11.61 2.23
N ALA A 133 -5.56 -12.52 1.98
CA ALA A 133 -5.57 -13.88 2.50
C ALA A 133 -5.25 -13.92 4.02
N PRO A 134 -5.69 -14.94 4.76
CA PRO A 134 -5.20 -15.19 6.12
C PRO A 134 -3.67 -15.26 6.16
N GLY A 135 -3.03 -14.68 7.18
CA GLY A 135 -1.58 -14.53 7.27
C GLY A 135 -0.99 -13.46 6.34
N GLY A 136 -1.81 -12.79 5.53
CA GLY A 136 -1.41 -11.76 4.59
C GLY A 136 -1.11 -10.41 5.25
N LEU A 137 -0.37 -9.56 4.53
CA LEU A 137 0.05 -8.22 4.97
C LEU A 137 -0.79 -7.15 4.28
N LEU A 138 -1.47 -6.31 5.05
CA LEU A 138 -1.94 -4.99 4.61
C LEU A 138 -0.87 -3.96 4.92
N PHE A 139 -0.35 -3.29 3.88
CA PHE A 139 0.52 -2.13 4.00
C PHE A 139 -0.25 -0.89 3.58
N ALA A 140 -0.42 0.07 4.48
CA ALA A 140 -1.01 1.36 4.14
C ALA A 140 -0.12 2.52 4.60
N ARG A 141 -0.03 3.55 3.75
CA ARG A 141 0.59 4.82 4.11
C ARG A 141 -0.37 5.97 3.83
N LEU A 142 -0.76 6.68 4.89
CA LEU A 142 -1.87 7.63 4.83
C LEU A 142 -1.66 8.85 5.72
N ALA A 143 -2.42 9.92 5.45
CA ALA A 143 -2.37 11.13 6.25
C ALA A 143 -2.95 10.90 7.65
N SER A 144 -2.30 11.44 8.66
CA SER A 144 -2.71 11.32 10.06
C SER A 144 -2.56 12.64 10.80
N THR A 145 -3.13 12.69 12.02
CA THR A 145 -2.91 13.75 12.98
C THR A 145 -1.79 13.43 13.97
N ILE A 146 -1.19 12.25 13.89
CA ILE A 146 -0.16 11.78 14.82
C ILE A 146 1.06 12.69 14.74
N GLY A 147 1.42 13.30 15.87
CA GLY A 147 2.54 14.22 15.96
C GLY A 147 2.31 15.59 15.32
N LEU A 148 1.08 15.94 14.93
CA LEU A 148 0.71 17.30 14.52
C LEU A 148 0.08 18.06 15.68
N ASP A 149 0.65 19.21 16.02
CA ASP A 149 0.14 20.07 17.10
C ASP A 149 -1.19 20.70 16.69
N GLY A 150 -2.19 20.59 17.57
CA GLY A 150 -3.51 21.19 17.37
C GLY A 150 -4.47 20.43 16.46
N PHE A 151 -4.09 19.28 15.90
CA PHE A 151 -4.91 18.54 14.92
C PHE A 151 -5.61 17.28 15.48
N GLY A 152 -5.36 16.90 16.75
CA GLY A 152 -5.88 15.64 17.32
C GLY A 152 -7.40 15.49 17.25
N ALA A 153 -8.18 16.57 17.46
CA ALA A 153 -9.64 16.55 17.40
C ALA A 153 -10.22 16.40 15.97
N LEU A 154 -9.39 16.38 14.93
CA LEU A 154 -9.80 16.32 13.53
C LEU A 154 -9.74 14.90 12.95
N ALA A 155 -9.28 13.91 13.70
CA ALA A 155 -9.23 12.53 13.26
C ALA A 155 -10.61 12.00 12.82
N GLY A 156 -10.61 11.16 11.77
CA GLY A 156 -11.85 10.63 11.19
C GLY A 156 -12.62 11.61 10.31
N ARG A 157 -11.99 12.72 9.90
CA ARG A 157 -12.58 13.77 9.06
C ARG A 157 -11.68 14.13 7.87
N ARG A 158 -12.30 14.67 6.83
CA ARG A 158 -11.60 15.36 5.75
C ARG A 158 -11.32 16.79 6.16
N VAL A 159 -10.06 17.19 6.13
CA VAL A 159 -9.59 18.50 6.60
C VAL A 159 -8.62 19.12 5.63
N ARG A 160 -8.53 20.45 5.65
CA ARG A 160 -7.48 21.21 4.98
C ARG A 160 -6.25 21.21 5.87
N LEU A 161 -5.14 20.64 5.37
CA LEU A 161 -3.86 20.64 6.07
C LEU A 161 -3.09 21.95 5.80
N PRO A 162 -2.12 22.33 6.66
CA PRO A 162 -1.31 23.53 6.47
C PRO A 162 -0.54 23.58 5.15
N ASP A 163 -0.17 22.43 4.57
CA ASP A 163 0.44 22.34 3.24
C ASP A 163 -0.54 22.65 2.09
N GLY A 164 -1.77 23.01 2.40
CA GLY A 164 -2.81 23.33 1.43
C GLY A 164 -3.55 22.12 0.85
N SER A 165 -3.23 20.90 1.26
CA SER A 165 -3.92 19.71 0.77
C SER A 165 -5.16 19.37 1.58
N ASP A 166 -6.23 18.85 0.91
CA ASP A 166 -7.41 18.31 1.57
C ASP A 166 -7.25 16.81 1.76
N ARG A 167 -7.27 16.34 3.01
CA ARG A 167 -7.05 14.92 3.32
C ARG A 167 -8.04 14.45 4.39
N PHE A 168 -8.47 13.20 4.24
CA PHE A 168 -9.03 12.45 5.36
C PHE A 168 -7.88 12.06 6.28
N VAL A 169 -7.96 12.41 7.55
CA VAL A 169 -6.90 12.15 8.52
C VAL A 169 -7.36 11.18 9.60
N VAL A 170 -6.45 10.32 10.02
CA VAL A 170 -6.64 9.35 11.09
C VAL A 170 -5.75 9.71 12.28
N ASP A 171 -6.07 9.16 13.45
CA ASP A 171 -5.18 9.15 14.62
C ASP A 171 -4.78 7.70 14.98
N GLU A 172 -3.96 7.57 16.01
CA GLU A 172 -3.52 6.28 16.53
C GLU A 172 -4.69 5.44 17.02
N ALA A 173 -5.61 6.05 17.79
CA ALA A 173 -6.76 5.35 18.37
C ALA A 173 -7.65 4.74 17.27
N MET A 174 -7.91 5.48 16.20
CA MET A 174 -8.72 5.00 15.07
C MET A 174 -8.04 3.83 14.34
N LEU A 175 -6.72 3.88 14.14
CA LEU A 175 -5.98 2.79 13.48
C LEU A 175 -5.94 1.54 14.35
N LEU A 176 -5.73 1.68 15.67
CA LEU A 176 -5.74 0.55 16.61
C LEU A 176 -7.13 -0.07 16.74
N GLU A 177 -8.19 0.76 16.87
CA GLU A 177 -9.59 0.31 16.88
C GLU A 177 -9.90 -0.50 15.63
N LEU A 178 -9.53 0.02 14.45
CA LEU A 178 -9.81 -0.64 13.17
C LEU A 178 -9.02 -1.94 13.02
N THR A 179 -7.75 -1.97 13.44
CA THR A 179 -6.91 -3.18 13.46
C THR A 179 -7.58 -4.28 14.28
N ALA A 180 -8.05 -3.97 15.49
CA ALA A 180 -8.73 -4.94 16.35
C ALA A 180 -10.07 -5.41 15.77
N ARG A 181 -10.88 -4.49 15.21
CA ARG A 181 -12.17 -4.79 14.60
C ARG A 181 -12.04 -5.70 13.38
N LEU A 182 -10.95 -5.57 12.62
CA LEU A 182 -10.63 -6.43 11.49
C LEU A 182 -10.09 -7.82 11.90
N GLY A 183 -9.83 -8.05 13.19
CA GLY A 183 -9.20 -9.29 13.67
C GLY A 183 -7.73 -9.40 13.26
N GLY A 184 -7.07 -8.27 12.99
CA GLY A 184 -5.66 -8.18 12.65
C GLY A 184 -4.78 -7.82 13.84
N HIS A 185 -3.48 -7.80 13.61
CA HIS A 185 -2.50 -7.27 14.56
C HIS A 185 -1.42 -6.46 13.83
N LEU A 186 -0.85 -5.48 14.50
CA LEU A 186 0.20 -4.66 13.91
C LEU A 186 1.44 -5.52 13.61
N ALA A 187 1.93 -5.46 12.37
CA ALA A 187 3.20 -6.07 11.97
C ALA A 187 4.41 -5.28 12.49
N ASP A 188 4.23 -3.96 12.63
CA ASP A 188 5.18 -3.01 13.21
C ASP A 188 4.43 -1.98 14.06
N PRO A 189 5.06 -1.34 15.05
CA PRO A 189 4.53 -0.10 15.63
C PRO A 189 4.24 0.93 14.55
N LEU A 190 3.20 1.74 14.75
CA LEU A 190 2.86 2.83 13.83
C LEU A 190 4.06 3.77 13.67
N LYS A 191 4.48 4.00 12.43
CA LYS A 191 5.59 4.90 12.11
C LYS A 191 5.03 6.14 11.43
N THR A 192 5.30 7.31 11.99
CA THR A 192 4.82 8.58 11.45
C THR A 192 5.97 9.49 11.07
N THR A 193 5.89 10.04 9.86
CA THR A 193 6.76 11.13 9.41
C THR A 193 5.99 12.44 9.51
N ASN A 194 6.38 13.30 10.44
CA ASN A 194 5.89 14.68 10.54
C ASN A 194 6.81 15.57 9.69
N VAL A 195 6.22 16.33 8.78
CA VAL A 195 6.92 17.29 7.92
C VAL A 195 6.65 18.70 8.46
N GLN A 196 7.47 19.16 9.41
CA GLN A 196 7.45 20.53 9.96
C GLN A 196 6.06 21.00 10.41
N ASN A 197 5.28 20.13 11.01
CA ASN A 197 3.90 20.38 11.43
C ASN A 197 2.94 20.82 10.29
N GLN A 198 3.35 20.64 9.02
CA GLN A 198 2.54 20.94 7.84
C GLN A 198 1.62 19.76 7.49
N ARG A 199 2.14 18.55 7.64
CA ARG A 199 1.43 17.29 7.42
C ARG A 199 2.13 16.15 8.14
N ALA A 200 1.39 15.10 8.43
CA ALA A 200 1.96 13.83 8.89
C ALA A 200 1.46 12.67 8.03
N MET A 201 2.35 11.73 7.77
CA MET A 201 2.06 10.50 7.05
C MET A 201 2.42 9.31 7.93
N THR A 202 1.45 8.47 8.22
CA THR A 202 1.63 7.27 9.05
C THR A 202 1.67 6.03 8.19
N THR A 203 2.60 5.14 8.49
CA THR A 203 2.69 3.79 7.95
C THR A 203 1.96 2.85 8.91
N TRP A 204 0.97 2.14 8.38
CA TRP A 204 0.12 1.19 9.07
C TRP A 204 0.23 -0.17 8.40
N CYS A 205 0.97 -1.08 9.05
CA CYS A 205 1.20 -2.44 8.58
C CYS A 205 0.44 -3.41 9.50
N VAL A 206 -0.48 -4.18 8.92
CA VAL A 206 -1.34 -5.11 9.65
C VAL A 206 -1.24 -6.51 9.06
N LEU A 207 -1.00 -7.49 9.90
CA LEU A 207 -1.12 -8.89 9.53
C LEU A 207 -2.55 -9.38 9.80
N LYS A 208 -3.13 -10.03 8.81
CA LYS A 208 -4.42 -10.72 8.95
C LYS A 208 -4.22 -11.99 9.75
N GLY A 209 -5.00 -12.17 10.81
CA GLY A 209 -4.92 -13.38 11.62
C GLY A 209 -5.10 -14.64 10.76
N ASP A 210 -4.37 -15.69 11.07
CA ASP A 210 -4.64 -17.01 10.52
C ASP A 210 -6.04 -17.39 10.99
N GLY A 211 -7.02 -17.45 10.08
CA GLY A 211 -8.34 -17.93 10.42
C GLY A 211 -8.19 -19.24 11.18
N ILE A 212 -8.79 -19.34 12.37
CA ILE A 212 -8.75 -20.54 13.18
C ILE A 212 -9.15 -21.69 12.25
N ARG A 213 -8.21 -22.54 11.87
CA ARG A 213 -8.54 -23.85 11.35
C ARG A 213 -9.15 -24.58 12.53
N THR A 214 -10.48 -24.52 12.63
CA THR A 214 -11.22 -25.47 13.47
C THR A 214 -10.94 -26.85 12.88
N GLY A 215 -9.91 -27.50 13.43
CA GLY A 215 -9.61 -28.89 13.13
C GLY A 215 -10.80 -29.75 13.58
N SER A 216 -11.35 -30.43 12.64
CA SER A 216 -12.25 -31.55 12.82
C SER A 216 -11.43 -32.75 13.21
#